data_2e567dc5f07b3b936ac1ad9407b4f358
#
_entry.id   2e567dc5f07b3b936ac1ad9407b4f358
#
_cell.length_a   1.000
_cell.length_b   1.000
_cell.length_c   1.000
_cell.angle_alpha   90.00
_cell.angle_beta   90.00
_cell.angle_gamma   90.00
#
_symmetry.space_group_name_H-M   'P 1'
#
loop_
_entity.id
_entity.type
_entity.pdbx_description
1 polymer ?
#
loop_
_entity_poly.entity_id
_entity_poly.type
_entity_poly.pdbx_seq_one_letter_code
_entity_poly.pdbx_strand_id
1 'polypeptide(L)'
;MMYHLPQGFSKTLIKIFNESAWMGYLEPVPGSVETVKKLAEEGYKFTVVTSQSTDAVANKLRKRNLIDHFGDVFEDFVFLDTGQGKKEALSKWKSSNMFWIEDKPENAFTGATVGLVALLLDLPHNAGYNSDNKLPVRRVMNWQEIYNVIKEKKHGNT
;
A
#
# COMPACT_ATOMS: atom_id res chain seq x y z
N MET A 1 -18.74 -8.27 -2.84
CA MET A 1 -18.39 -8.12 -2.46
C MET A 1 -18.08 -8.70 -2.30
N MET A 2 -18.29 -8.60 -2.75
CA MET A 2 -17.38 -8.72 -2.29
C MET A 2 -17.37 -9.61 -1.38
N TYR A 3 -16.47 -10.15 -1.25
CA TYR A 3 -16.24 -10.85 -0.18
C TYR A 3 -17.13 -10.42 0.89
N HIS A 4 -17.53 -11.33 1.63
CA HIS A 4 -18.30 -11.04 2.79
C HIS A 4 -17.40 -10.97 3.96
N LEU A 5 -17.05 -9.75 4.28
CA LEU A 5 -16.45 -9.47 5.54
C LEU A 5 -17.56 -9.32 6.58
N PRO A 6 -17.21 -9.42 7.86
CA PRO A 6 -18.16 -9.11 8.90
C PRO A 6 -18.78 -7.75 8.68
N GLN A 7 -19.98 -7.58 9.11
CA GLN A 7 -20.67 -6.33 8.98
C GLN A 7 -19.87 -5.21 9.61
N GLY A 8 -19.72 -4.11 8.91
CA GLY A 8 -18.82 -3.02 9.32
C GLY A 8 -17.48 -3.08 8.61
N PHE A 9 -17.06 -4.25 8.14
CA PHE A 9 -15.86 -4.39 7.34
C PHE A 9 -16.16 -4.66 5.88
N SER A 10 -17.38 -5.02 5.57
CA SER A 10 -17.75 -5.57 4.28
C SER A 10 -17.37 -4.72 3.09
N LYS A 11 -17.27 -3.42 3.26
CA LYS A 11 -16.93 -2.51 2.18
C LYS A 11 -15.56 -1.91 2.34
N THR A 12 -14.82 -2.34 3.36
CA THR A 12 -13.53 -1.74 3.66
C THR A 12 -12.47 -2.81 3.72
N LEU A 13 -11.76 -2.97 2.64
CA LEU A 13 -10.51 -3.68 2.63
C LEU A 13 -9.44 -2.62 2.51
N ILE A 14 -8.79 -2.32 3.62
CA ILE A 14 -7.84 -1.22 3.65
C ILE A 14 -6.59 -1.60 2.87
N LYS A 15 -6.26 -0.80 1.89
CA LYS A 15 -5.01 -0.87 1.17
C LYS A 15 -4.03 0.06 1.84
N ILE A 16 -2.93 -0.50 2.28
CA ILE A 16 -1.87 0.28 2.89
C ILE A 16 -0.69 0.25 1.94
N PHE A 17 -0.21 1.40 1.56
CA PHE A 17 0.95 1.49 0.69
C PHE A 17 1.78 2.72 1.02
N ASN A 18 3.05 2.63 0.68
CA ASN A 18 3.97 3.73 0.84
C ASN A 18 4.00 4.52 -0.47
N GLU A 19 3.71 5.81 -0.41
CA GLU A 19 3.76 6.63 -1.60
C GLU A 19 5.19 7.00 -2.01
N SER A 20 6.20 6.52 -1.27
CA SER A 20 7.60 6.80 -1.61
C SER A 20 7.99 6.29 -2.98
N ALA A 21 7.24 5.34 -3.54
CA ALA A 21 7.48 4.84 -4.89
C ALA A 21 7.48 5.95 -5.93
N TRP A 22 6.82 7.05 -5.67
CA TRP A 22 6.79 8.17 -6.61
C TRP A 22 7.25 9.49 -6.01
N MET A 23 7.91 9.48 -4.85
CA MET A 23 8.43 10.72 -4.26
C MET A 23 9.44 11.42 -5.15
N GLY A 24 10.19 10.67 -5.95
CA GLY A 24 11.13 11.22 -6.91
C GLY A 24 10.52 11.51 -8.27
N TYR A 25 9.22 11.29 -8.45
CA TYR A 25 8.53 11.47 -9.71
C TYR A 25 7.48 12.55 -9.59
N LEU A 26 7.28 13.29 -10.68
CA LEU A 26 6.18 14.24 -10.78
C LEU A 26 4.87 13.51 -11.10
N GLU A 27 4.97 12.33 -11.68
CA GLU A 27 3.85 11.54 -12.13
C GLU A 27 3.74 10.24 -11.31
N PRO A 28 2.53 9.72 -11.11
CA PRO A 28 2.34 8.42 -10.47
C PRO A 28 2.99 7.29 -11.26
N VAL A 29 3.29 6.19 -10.58
CA VAL A 29 3.78 4.98 -11.24
C VAL A 29 2.76 4.51 -12.29
N PRO A 30 3.20 4.13 -13.49
CA PRO A 30 2.28 3.69 -14.54
C PRO A 30 1.31 2.62 -14.08
N GLY A 31 0.03 2.80 -14.39
CA GLY A 31 -1.03 1.88 -14.02
C GLY A 31 -1.58 2.05 -12.61
N SER A 32 -0.91 2.84 -11.76
CA SER A 32 -1.35 3.00 -10.37
C SER A 32 -2.70 3.70 -10.25
N VAL A 33 -2.90 4.78 -11.00
CA VAL A 33 -4.13 5.57 -10.90
C VAL A 33 -5.34 4.73 -11.32
N GLU A 34 -5.27 4.08 -12.48
CA GLU A 34 -6.36 3.25 -12.98
C GLU A 34 -6.69 2.11 -12.02
N THR A 35 -5.68 1.44 -11.51
CA THR A 35 -5.87 0.30 -10.61
C THR A 35 -6.45 0.73 -9.27
N VAL A 36 -5.92 1.80 -8.69
CA VAL A 36 -6.44 2.31 -7.41
C VAL A 36 -7.89 2.74 -7.54
N LYS A 37 -8.22 3.47 -8.60
CA LYS A 37 -9.60 3.90 -8.84
C LYS A 37 -10.54 2.71 -9.03
N LYS A 38 -10.11 1.71 -9.78
CA LYS A 38 -10.91 0.51 -10.01
C LYS A 38 -11.17 -0.23 -8.70
N LEU A 39 -10.13 -0.42 -7.89
CA LEU A 39 -10.30 -1.06 -6.60
C LEU A 39 -11.20 -0.24 -5.67
N ALA A 40 -11.08 1.09 -5.68
CA ALA A 40 -11.94 1.95 -4.88
C ALA A 40 -13.40 1.82 -5.27
N GLU A 41 -13.69 1.72 -6.56
CA GLU A 41 -15.05 1.48 -7.06
C GLU A 41 -15.58 0.12 -6.59
N GLU A 42 -14.69 -0.84 -6.37
CA GLU A 42 -15.04 -2.17 -5.87
C GLU A 42 -15.16 -2.21 -4.33
N GLY A 43 -15.00 -1.08 -3.66
CA GLY A 43 -15.20 -0.98 -2.21
C GLY A 43 -13.92 -0.97 -1.38
N TYR A 44 -12.75 -1.00 -2.00
CA TYR A 44 -11.49 -0.93 -1.26
C TYR A 44 -11.19 0.49 -0.84
N LYS A 45 -10.65 0.63 0.35
CA LYS A 45 -10.17 1.91 0.88
C LYS A 45 -8.66 1.87 1.01
N PHE A 46 -8.04 3.03 0.93
CA PHE A 46 -6.59 3.14 0.95
C PHE A 46 -6.12 4.01 2.10
N THR A 47 -5.05 3.58 2.74
CA THR A 47 -4.34 4.38 3.73
C THR A 47 -2.91 4.57 3.23
N VAL A 48 -2.44 5.80 3.26
CA VAL A 48 -1.06 6.12 2.89
C VAL A 48 -0.22 6.23 4.15
N VAL A 49 0.89 5.50 4.19
CA VAL A 49 1.86 5.61 5.27
C VAL A 49 3.18 6.05 4.64
N THR A 50 3.66 7.21 5.00
CA THR A 50 4.86 7.77 4.40
C THR A 50 5.80 8.34 5.46
N SER A 51 7.11 8.11 5.27
CA SER A 51 8.17 8.63 6.15
C SER A 51 8.87 9.80 5.49
N GLN A 52 8.13 10.77 5.00
CA GLN A 52 8.69 11.89 4.28
C GLN A 52 9.06 13.05 5.20
N SER A 53 8.14 13.48 6.03
CA SER A 53 8.30 14.65 6.87
C SER A 53 7.15 14.75 7.87
N THR A 54 7.38 15.43 8.97
CA THR A 54 6.32 15.84 9.89
C THR A 54 5.92 17.31 9.70
N ASP A 55 6.53 17.99 8.73
CA ASP A 55 6.18 19.37 8.43
C ASP A 55 4.74 19.44 7.87
N ALA A 56 3.89 20.23 8.55
CA ALA A 56 2.48 20.31 8.22
C ALA A 56 2.21 20.83 6.81
N VAL A 57 3.02 21.77 6.33
CA VAL A 57 2.84 22.34 4.99
C VAL A 57 3.21 21.33 3.92
N ALA A 58 4.34 20.65 4.10
CA ALA A 58 4.79 19.61 3.17
C ALA A 58 3.78 18.48 3.10
N ASN A 59 3.25 18.06 4.24
CA ASN A 59 2.28 16.96 4.31
C ASN A 59 0.96 17.34 3.64
N LYS A 60 0.52 18.58 3.83
CA LYS A 60 -0.69 19.07 3.18
C LYS A 60 -0.55 19.08 1.65
N LEU A 61 0.60 19.52 1.16
CA LEU A 61 0.88 19.51 -0.27
C LEU A 61 0.93 18.10 -0.82
N ARG A 62 1.54 17.18 -0.10
CA ARG A 62 1.61 15.78 -0.51
C ARG A 62 0.23 15.14 -0.55
N LYS A 63 -0.55 15.35 0.48
CA LYS A 63 -1.92 14.85 0.54
C LYS A 63 -2.74 15.36 -0.64
N ARG A 64 -2.64 16.66 -0.92
CA ARG A 64 -3.35 17.27 -2.05
C ARG A 64 -2.90 16.67 -3.38
N ASN A 65 -1.60 16.48 -3.56
CA ASN A 65 -1.06 15.89 -4.78
C ASN A 65 -1.63 14.49 -5.02
N LEU A 66 -1.69 13.66 -3.96
CA LEU A 66 -2.24 12.31 -4.08
C LEU A 66 -3.73 12.35 -4.41
N ILE A 67 -4.49 13.21 -3.77
CA ILE A 67 -5.92 13.35 -4.06
C ILE A 67 -6.16 13.86 -5.49
N ASP A 68 -5.33 14.79 -5.95
CA ASP A 68 -5.45 15.32 -7.31
C ASP A 68 -5.25 14.21 -8.36
N HIS A 69 -4.34 13.27 -8.11
CA HIS A 69 -4.08 12.17 -9.04
C HIS A 69 -5.07 11.01 -8.89
N PHE A 70 -5.38 10.62 -7.68
CA PHE A 70 -6.13 9.39 -7.41
C PHE A 70 -7.61 9.61 -7.08
N GLY A 71 -7.99 10.83 -6.76
CA GLY A 71 -9.34 11.12 -6.31
C GLY A 71 -9.51 10.87 -4.81
N ASP A 72 -10.75 10.92 -4.34
CA ASP A 72 -11.08 10.75 -2.93
C ASP A 72 -11.20 9.25 -2.60
N VAL A 73 -10.07 8.57 -2.65
CA VAL A 73 -10.00 7.12 -2.40
C VAL A 73 -9.33 6.79 -1.06
N PHE A 74 -8.79 7.79 -0.38
CA PHE A 74 -7.98 7.59 0.82
C PHE A 74 -8.81 7.73 2.09
N GLU A 75 -8.72 6.73 2.94
CA GLU A 75 -9.35 6.74 4.25
C GLU A 75 -8.52 7.51 5.26
N ASP A 76 -7.19 7.41 5.15
CA ASP A 76 -6.29 8.04 6.11
C ASP A 76 -4.91 8.29 5.50
N PHE A 77 -4.19 9.24 6.10
CA PHE A 77 -2.81 9.54 5.78
C PHE A 77 -2.01 9.55 7.08
N VAL A 78 -0.99 8.73 7.15
CA VAL A 78 -0.09 8.65 8.29
C VAL A 78 1.27 9.18 7.86
N PHE A 79 1.65 10.34 8.38
CA PHE A 79 2.92 10.96 8.09
C PHE A 79 3.90 10.71 9.24
N LEU A 80 5.00 10.04 8.91
CA LEU A 80 6.06 9.73 9.86
C LEU A 80 7.26 10.61 9.57
N ASP A 81 8.10 10.80 10.59
CA ASP A 81 9.32 11.59 10.42
C ASP A 81 10.28 10.87 9.46
N THR A 82 11.14 11.67 8.81
CA THR A 82 12.14 11.15 7.90
C THR A 82 13.03 10.12 8.59
N GLY A 83 13.11 8.93 8.02
CA GLY A 83 13.90 7.85 8.61
C GLY A 83 13.23 7.09 9.74
N GLN A 84 12.04 7.51 10.16
CA GLN A 84 11.28 6.79 11.18
C GLN A 84 10.81 5.45 10.61
N GLY A 85 11.00 4.37 11.37
CA GLY A 85 10.54 3.04 10.98
C GLY A 85 9.02 2.97 10.93
N LYS A 86 8.51 2.08 10.09
CA LYS A 86 7.07 1.94 9.86
C LYS A 86 6.42 0.87 10.73
N LYS A 87 7.21 0.10 11.48
CA LYS A 87 6.69 -1.02 12.27
C LYS A 87 5.58 -0.61 13.24
N GLU A 88 5.82 0.46 13.99
CA GLU A 88 4.86 0.94 14.98
C GLU A 88 3.57 1.39 14.30
N ALA A 89 3.70 2.18 13.23
CA ALA A 89 2.53 2.68 12.49
C ALA A 89 1.72 1.53 11.90
N LEU A 90 2.39 0.52 11.36
CA LEU A 90 1.72 -0.64 10.74
C LEU A 90 1.12 -1.59 11.78
N SER A 91 1.57 -1.51 13.03
CA SER A 91 1.12 -2.44 14.07
C SER A 91 -0.38 -2.36 14.38
N LYS A 92 -1.03 -1.25 14.07
CA LYS A 92 -2.47 -1.15 14.27
C LYS A 92 -3.26 -2.07 13.32
N TRP A 93 -2.63 -2.55 12.26
CA TRP A 93 -3.23 -3.53 11.34
C TRP A 93 -2.62 -4.91 11.50
N LYS A 94 -1.95 -5.16 12.63
CA LYS A 94 -1.28 -6.41 12.91
C LYS A 94 -2.19 -7.60 12.68
N SER A 95 -1.68 -8.59 11.94
CA SER A 95 -2.37 -9.84 11.64
C SER A 95 -3.74 -9.66 10.98
N SER A 96 -3.93 -8.55 10.28
CA SER A 96 -5.20 -8.25 9.61
C SER A 96 -5.32 -8.91 8.23
N ASN A 97 -4.20 -9.38 7.66
CA ASN A 97 -4.12 -9.84 6.28
C ASN A 97 -4.44 -8.75 5.24
N MET A 98 -4.36 -7.50 5.64
CA MET A 98 -4.50 -6.38 4.70
C MET A 98 -3.26 -6.29 3.83
N PHE A 99 -3.42 -5.72 2.64
CA PHE A 99 -2.32 -5.60 1.69
C PHE A 99 -1.45 -4.39 2.02
N TRP A 100 -0.15 -4.61 1.99
CA TRP A 100 0.85 -3.57 2.15
C TRP A 100 1.67 -3.52 0.87
N ILE A 101 1.54 -2.44 0.11
CA ILE A 101 2.22 -2.27 -1.17
C ILE A 101 3.39 -1.32 -0.95
N GLU A 102 4.58 -1.76 -1.31
CA GLU A 102 5.80 -1.05 -0.98
C GLU A 102 6.82 -1.21 -2.11
N ASP A 103 7.71 -0.24 -2.24
CA ASP A 103 8.81 -0.27 -3.21
C ASP A 103 10.18 -0.46 -2.54
N LYS A 104 10.24 -0.27 -1.24
CA LYS A 104 11.47 -0.49 -0.47
C LYS A 104 11.44 -1.84 0.19
N PRO A 105 12.43 -2.72 -0.10
CA PRO A 105 12.43 -4.07 0.45
C PRO A 105 12.34 -4.13 1.96
N GLU A 106 13.08 -3.27 2.67
CA GLU A 106 13.07 -3.25 4.13
C GLU A 106 11.71 -2.90 4.70
N ASN A 107 10.96 -2.03 4.03
CA ASN A 107 9.62 -1.65 4.45
C ASN A 107 8.61 -2.74 4.12
N ALA A 108 8.77 -3.42 2.99
CA ALA A 108 7.95 -4.57 2.64
C ALA A 108 8.12 -5.68 3.68
N PHE A 109 9.36 -5.94 4.05
CA PHE A 109 9.70 -6.92 5.08
C PHE A 109 9.04 -6.56 6.42
N THR A 110 9.10 -5.27 6.79
CA THR A 110 8.46 -4.78 8.02
C THR A 110 6.97 -5.08 8.02
N GLY A 111 6.29 -4.83 6.89
CA GLY A 111 4.86 -5.17 6.77
C GLY A 111 4.59 -6.65 6.94
N ALA A 112 5.44 -7.49 6.36
CA ALA A 112 5.31 -8.94 6.51
C ALA A 112 5.49 -9.38 7.97
N THR A 113 6.43 -8.77 8.71
CA THR A 113 6.65 -9.12 10.12
C THR A 113 5.46 -8.79 11.01
N VAL A 114 4.67 -7.77 10.66
CA VAL A 114 3.49 -7.42 11.44
C VAL A 114 2.23 -8.16 10.98
N GLY A 115 2.35 -9.05 10.00
CA GLY A 115 1.24 -9.88 9.56
C GLY A 115 0.37 -9.29 8.46
N LEU A 116 0.95 -8.39 7.66
CA LEU A 116 0.31 -7.89 6.46
C LEU A 116 0.71 -8.73 5.25
N VAL A 117 -0.10 -8.68 4.20
CA VAL A 117 0.25 -9.27 2.91
C VAL A 117 1.14 -8.28 2.17
N ALA A 118 2.45 -8.48 2.27
CA ALA A 118 3.42 -7.54 1.72
C ALA A 118 3.68 -7.80 0.24
N LEU A 119 3.44 -6.79 -0.58
CA LEU A 119 3.70 -6.80 -2.00
C LEU A 119 4.81 -5.80 -2.31
N LEU A 120 5.90 -6.28 -2.88
CA LEU A 120 7.02 -5.44 -3.29
C LEU A 120 6.90 -5.14 -4.78
N LEU A 121 6.62 -3.89 -5.10
CA LEU A 121 6.52 -3.46 -6.50
C LEU A 121 7.91 -3.40 -7.13
N ASP A 122 8.06 -4.09 -8.26
CA ASP A 122 9.33 -4.15 -8.99
C ASP A 122 9.64 -2.79 -9.62
N LEU A 123 10.71 -2.16 -9.15
CA LEU A 123 11.19 -0.89 -9.67
C LEU A 123 12.72 -0.96 -9.79
N PRO A 124 13.34 -0.11 -10.63
CA PRO A 124 14.78 -0.19 -10.87
C PRO A 124 15.62 -0.17 -9.59
N HIS A 125 15.25 0.60 -8.60
CA HIS A 125 16.04 0.74 -7.38
C HIS A 125 16.01 -0.50 -6.46
N ASN A 126 15.08 -1.44 -6.69
CA ASN A 126 14.99 -2.65 -5.88
C ASN A 126 15.21 -3.93 -6.70
N ALA A 127 15.64 -3.80 -7.96
CA ALA A 127 15.74 -4.93 -8.88
C ALA A 127 16.67 -6.07 -8.39
N GLY A 128 17.70 -5.73 -7.62
CA GLY A 128 18.62 -6.73 -7.10
C GLY A 128 18.22 -7.41 -5.80
N TYR A 129 17.08 -7.04 -5.25
CA TYR A 129 16.63 -7.62 -4.00
C TYR A 129 16.03 -9.01 -4.20
N ASN A 130 16.57 -9.98 -3.49
CA ASN A 130 15.99 -11.32 -3.40
C ASN A 130 15.50 -11.53 -1.98
N SER A 131 14.26 -11.90 -1.81
CA SER A 131 13.77 -12.27 -0.49
C SER A 131 14.44 -13.59 -0.10
N ASP A 132 15.00 -13.64 1.09
CA ASP A 132 15.62 -14.86 1.61
C ASP A 132 14.58 -15.89 2.08
N ASN A 133 13.34 -15.73 1.67
CA ASN A 133 12.21 -16.62 1.92
C ASN A 133 11.89 -16.86 3.41
N LYS A 134 12.44 -16.05 4.29
CA LYS A 134 12.14 -16.17 5.72
C LYS A 134 10.79 -15.57 6.08
N LEU A 135 10.33 -14.60 5.29
CA LEU A 135 9.02 -13.98 5.43
C LEU A 135 8.41 -13.77 4.06
N PRO A 136 7.10 -13.93 3.94
CA PRO A 136 6.44 -13.86 2.65
C PRO A 136 6.29 -12.41 2.16
N VAL A 137 7.31 -11.94 1.44
CA VAL A 137 7.22 -10.72 0.65
C VAL A 137 7.10 -11.16 -0.80
N ARG A 138 5.99 -10.86 -1.43
CA ARG A 138 5.75 -11.20 -2.81
C ARG A 138 6.15 -10.05 -3.72
N ARG A 139 7.06 -10.31 -4.66
CA ARG A 139 7.38 -9.34 -5.70
C ARG A 139 6.27 -9.31 -6.73
N VAL A 140 5.84 -8.11 -7.10
CA VAL A 140 4.84 -7.90 -8.15
C VAL A 140 5.44 -6.98 -9.19
N MET A 141 5.17 -7.25 -10.46
CA MET A 141 5.85 -6.57 -11.55
C MET A 141 5.21 -5.23 -11.92
N ASN A 142 3.92 -5.09 -11.69
CA ASN A 142 3.18 -3.89 -12.06
C ASN A 142 1.86 -3.82 -11.31
N TRP A 143 1.14 -2.73 -11.49
CA TRP A 143 -0.14 -2.52 -10.79
C TRP A 143 -1.24 -3.46 -11.27
N GLN A 144 -1.16 -3.95 -12.52
CA GLN A 144 -2.11 -4.95 -12.98
C GLN A 144 -1.95 -6.26 -12.18
N GLU A 145 -0.71 -6.65 -11.93
CA GLU A 145 -0.45 -7.84 -11.11
C GLU A 145 -0.92 -7.64 -9.68
N ILE A 146 -0.74 -6.44 -9.13
CA ILE A 146 -1.27 -6.11 -7.80
C ILE A 146 -2.77 -6.34 -7.76
N TYR A 147 -3.49 -5.82 -8.76
CA TYR A 147 -4.92 -6.04 -8.86
C TYR A 147 -5.27 -7.52 -8.87
N ASN A 148 -4.57 -8.30 -9.69
CA ASN A 148 -4.82 -9.73 -9.80
C ASN A 148 -4.59 -10.46 -8.47
N VAL A 149 -3.51 -10.14 -7.77
CA VAL A 149 -3.21 -10.75 -6.46
C VAL A 149 -4.31 -10.45 -5.46
N ILE A 150 -4.78 -9.21 -5.41
CA ILE A 150 -5.86 -8.81 -4.51
C ILE A 150 -7.13 -9.59 -4.80
N LYS A 151 -7.48 -9.74 -6.06
CA LYS A 151 -8.69 -10.45 -6.48
C LYS A 151 -8.58 -11.95 -6.23
N GLU A 152 -7.43 -12.54 -6.46
CA GLU A 152 -7.17 -13.96 -6.16
C GLU A 152 -7.37 -14.25 -4.68
N LYS A 153 -6.79 -13.43 -3.81
CA LYS A 153 -6.90 -13.63 -2.37
C LYS A 153 -8.35 -13.52 -1.89
N LYS A 154 -9.11 -12.63 -2.50
CA LYS A 154 -10.53 -12.50 -2.20
C LYS A 154 -11.28 -13.78 -2.52
N HIS A 155 -11.00 -14.38 -3.66
CA HIS A 155 -11.66 -15.62 -4.08
C HIS A 155 -11.19 -16.84 -3.29
N GLY A 156 -9.92 -16.86 -2.88
CA GLY A 156 -9.36 -17.97 -2.13
C GLY A 156 -9.81 -18.07 -0.68
N ASN A 157 -10.48 -17.05 -0.15
CA ASN A 157 -10.97 -17.01 1.21
C ASN A 157 -12.46 -17.33 1.35
N THR A 158 -13.04 -17.87 0.33
CA THR A 158 -14.45 -18.30 0.39
C THR A 158 -14.58 -19.69 0.98
#